data_362b711c9e65f7b3078dd8e215bf2202
#
_entry.id   362b711c9e65f7b3078dd8e215bf2202
#
_cell.length_a   1.000
_cell.length_b   1.000
_cell.length_c   1.000
_cell.angle_alpha   90.00
_cell.angle_beta   90.00
_cell.angle_gamma   90.00
#
_symmetry.space_group_name_H-M   'P 1'
#
loop_
_entity.id
_entity.type
_entity.pdbx_description
1 polymer ?
#
loop_
_entity_poly.entity_id
_entity_poly.type
_entity_poly.pdbx_seq_one_letter_code
_entity_poly.pdbx_strand_id
1 'polypeptide(L)'
;MSKRNLTFVCQHCGAAFSRWQGKCEACGEWNSLSEEGAERPSGPGRRPGRGRLFALEALAGEAHDAPRLPSGIAELDRVTGGGFVRGSVLLVGGDPGIGKSTLLIQAAAALARAGHRAVYISGEEAVAQVRLRAERLGLRDTAVELAAETAVEDIVATLSEGKTPRLIVIDSIQTMWTDAVESAPGTVTQVRGSAQALIRFAKKSGAAIILVGHVTKDGQIAGPRVVEHMVDAVLSFEGEGSHQFRILRAVKNRFGPTDEIGVFEMTGSGLREIANPSELFLSERDLGQPGTAVFAGIEGTRPLLVEIQALVAPTTLGTPRRAVVGWDPSRLSMVLAVLEAHCDVRLGGHDVYLNVAGGMRIQEPAADLAAAAALVSSLVNAPLPADAVYFGEVSLSGAVRPVAQSAARIKEAAKLGFNRAIVPEAARGETADHSLTIGDVTNLANLVADIIAQGRPRMAKTCGQEG
;
A
#
# COMPACT_ATOMS: atom_id res chain seq x y z
N MET A 1 38.23 26.56 -24.43
CA MET A 1 36.81 26.21 -24.53
C MET A 1 36.65 24.79 -24.01
N SER A 2 36.21 24.64 -22.75
CA SER A 2 35.97 23.31 -22.13
C SER A 2 34.74 22.69 -22.80
N LYS A 3 34.85 21.47 -23.37
CA LYS A 3 33.72 20.72 -23.88
C LYS A 3 32.78 20.43 -22.70
N ARG A 4 31.56 20.98 -22.70
CA ARG A 4 30.49 20.57 -21.77
C ARG A 4 30.23 19.08 -22.04
N ASN A 5 30.52 18.24 -21.09
CA ASN A 5 30.06 16.86 -21.12
C ASN A 5 28.54 16.88 -20.89
N LEU A 6 27.78 16.74 -21.97
CA LEU A 6 26.34 16.59 -21.93
C LEU A 6 26.03 15.19 -21.40
N THR A 7 25.14 15.11 -20.43
CA THR A 7 24.63 13.85 -19.88
C THR A 7 23.13 13.80 -20.14
N PHE A 8 22.64 12.68 -20.62
CA PHE A 8 21.20 12.45 -20.85
C PHE A 8 20.69 11.53 -19.75
N VAL A 9 19.70 12.00 -18.97
CA VAL A 9 19.14 11.28 -17.83
C VAL A 9 17.71 10.86 -18.15
N CYS A 10 17.43 9.59 -17.93
CA CYS A 10 16.08 9.04 -18.07
C CYS A 10 15.18 9.60 -16.97
N GLN A 11 14.10 10.28 -17.34
CA GLN A 11 13.17 10.89 -16.39
C GLN A 11 12.28 9.86 -15.68
N HIS A 12 12.30 8.61 -16.14
CA HIS A 12 11.55 7.51 -15.51
C HIS A 12 12.39 6.73 -14.47
N CYS A 13 13.62 6.34 -14.81
CA CYS A 13 14.44 5.48 -13.93
C CYS A 13 15.73 6.14 -13.40
N GLY A 14 16.08 7.35 -13.88
CA GLY A 14 17.29 8.07 -13.45
C GLY A 14 18.60 7.54 -14.03
N ALA A 15 18.57 6.57 -14.96
CA ALA A 15 19.78 6.07 -15.64
C ALA A 15 20.39 7.18 -16.51
N ALA A 16 21.71 7.37 -16.39
CA ALA A 16 22.46 8.40 -17.11
C ALA A 16 23.21 7.82 -18.31
N PHE A 17 23.18 8.52 -19.44
CA PHE A 17 23.80 8.12 -20.70
C PHE A 17 24.63 9.27 -21.26
N SER A 18 25.72 8.96 -21.96
CA SER A 18 26.59 9.97 -22.59
C SER A 18 26.04 10.53 -23.91
N ARG A 19 24.96 9.96 -24.43
CA ARG A 19 24.28 10.37 -25.67
C ARG A 19 22.77 10.18 -25.54
N TRP A 20 22.03 10.99 -26.26
CA TRP A 20 20.59 10.82 -26.39
C TRP A 20 20.24 9.55 -27.20
N GLN A 21 19.22 8.84 -26.77
CA GLN A 21 18.65 7.68 -27.46
C GLN A 21 17.13 7.67 -27.24
N GLY A 22 16.38 7.20 -28.25
CA GLY A 22 14.91 7.25 -28.22
C GLY A 22 14.29 6.30 -27.19
N LYS A 23 15.03 5.27 -26.71
CA LYS A 23 14.58 4.31 -25.71
C LYS A 23 15.64 4.18 -24.62
N CYS A 24 15.20 4.18 -23.36
CA CYS A 24 16.09 3.95 -22.22
C CYS A 24 16.52 2.47 -22.16
N GLU A 25 17.82 2.19 -22.22
CA GLU A 25 18.36 0.83 -22.14
C GLU A 25 18.17 0.19 -20.76
N ALA A 26 18.00 1.00 -19.71
CA ALA A 26 17.88 0.49 -18.34
C ALA A 26 16.44 0.09 -17.98
N CYS A 27 15.41 0.86 -18.41
CA CYS A 27 14.02 0.58 -18.07
C CYS A 27 13.11 0.33 -19.26
N GLY A 28 13.61 0.49 -20.48
CA GLY A 28 12.85 0.24 -21.71
C GLY A 28 11.88 1.35 -22.12
N GLU A 29 11.78 2.46 -21.36
CA GLU A 29 10.85 3.55 -21.61
C GLU A 29 11.27 4.39 -22.82
N TRP A 30 10.28 4.78 -23.66
CA TRP A 30 10.53 5.55 -24.87
C TRP A 30 10.45 7.07 -24.58
N ASN A 31 11.27 7.86 -25.28
CA ASN A 31 11.31 9.33 -25.23
C ASN A 31 11.45 9.90 -23.80
N SER A 32 12.06 9.14 -22.90
CA SER A 32 12.23 9.48 -21.49
C SER A 32 13.56 10.15 -21.16
N LEU A 33 14.48 10.28 -22.12
CA LEU A 33 15.78 10.88 -21.89
C LEU A 33 15.73 12.41 -22.12
N SER A 34 16.10 13.18 -21.10
CA SER A 34 16.31 14.62 -21.18
C SER A 34 17.79 14.96 -21.02
N GLU A 35 18.21 16.03 -21.68
CA GLU A 35 19.55 16.58 -21.53
C GLU A 35 19.66 17.29 -20.18
N GLU A 36 20.64 16.87 -19.37
CA GLU A 36 20.93 17.49 -18.08
C GLU A 36 22.41 17.87 -18.00
N GLY A 37 22.70 19.01 -17.37
CA GLY A 37 24.06 19.46 -17.12
C GLY A 37 24.82 18.45 -16.26
N ALA A 38 26.14 18.31 -16.47
CA ALA A 38 26.95 17.41 -15.67
C ALA A 38 26.82 17.74 -14.17
N GLU A 39 26.51 16.72 -13.35
CA GLU A 39 26.53 16.87 -11.89
C GLU A 39 27.89 17.41 -11.47
N ARG A 40 27.91 18.56 -10.82
CA ARG A 40 29.09 18.95 -10.06
C ARG A 40 29.22 17.95 -8.93
N PRO A 41 30.42 17.32 -8.73
CA PRO A 41 30.60 16.39 -7.63
C PRO A 41 30.31 17.10 -6.32
N SER A 42 29.08 16.98 -5.83
CA SER A 42 28.57 17.56 -4.60
C SER A 42 29.05 16.75 -3.38
N GLY A 43 30.36 16.82 -3.16
CA GLY A 43 30.95 16.48 -1.86
C GLY A 43 31.10 17.77 -1.05
N PRO A 44 30.90 17.76 0.28
CA PRO A 44 31.13 18.95 1.10
C PRO A 44 32.57 19.43 0.88
N GLY A 45 32.76 20.57 0.19
CA GLY A 45 33.97 21.42 0.12
C GLY A 45 35.34 20.75 0.14
N ARG A 46 35.49 19.53 -0.39
CA ARG A 46 36.76 18.82 -0.40
C ARG A 46 37.63 19.32 -1.54
N ARG A 47 38.73 19.96 -1.18
CA ARG A 47 39.87 20.08 -2.08
C ARG A 47 40.33 18.67 -2.48
N PRO A 48 40.77 18.42 -3.74
CA PRO A 48 41.42 17.16 -4.11
C PRO A 48 42.65 16.96 -3.22
N GLY A 49 42.53 16.04 -2.27
CA GLY A 49 43.56 15.80 -1.28
C GLY A 49 43.19 14.58 -0.42
N ARG A 50 44.09 14.15 0.45
CA ARG A 50 43.96 12.96 1.30
C ARG A 50 42.59 12.86 1.97
N GLY A 51 41.96 11.68 1.91
CA GLY A 51 40.74 11.35 2.63
C GLY A 51 40.85 11.64 4.14
N ARG A 52 39.72 11.84 4.81
CA ARG A 52 39.66 11.99 6.26
C ARG A 52 39.63 10.60 6.91
N LEU A 53 40.47 10.35 7.88
CA LEU A 53 40.41 9.16 8.73
C LEU A 53 39.14 9.27 9.62
N PHE A 54 38.45 8.17 9.79
CA PHE A 54 37.30 8.02 10.69
C PHE A 54 37.52 6.76 11.57
N ALA A 55 36.91 6.76 12.74
CA ALA A 55 36.96 5.61 13.64
C ALA A 55 36.08 4.48 13.07
N LEU A 56 36.57 3.25 13.18
CA LEU A 56 35.81 2.03 12.94
C LEU A 56 35.32 1.51 14.28
N GLU A 57 34.05 1.17 14.38
CA GLU A 57 33.46 0.56 15.56
C GLU A 57 33.32 -0.94 15.35
N ALA A 58 33.50 -1.74 16.41
CA ALA A 58 33.32 -3.17 16.36
C ALA A 58 31.80 -3.51 16.25
N LEU A 59 31.47 -4.56 15.50
CA LEU A 59 30.10 -5.08 15.43
C LEU A 59 29.61 -5.61 16.79
N ALA A 60 30.52 -6.13 17.59
CA ALA A 60 30.28 -6.57 18.97
C ALA A 60 30.16 -5.34 19.89
N GLY A 61 28.95 -4.94 20.22
CA GLY A 61 28.60 -3.84 21.10
C GLY A 61 27.13 -3.98 21.54
N GLU A 62 26.75 -3.21 22.55
CA GLU A 62 25.34 -3.16 22.93
C GLU A 62 24.53 -2.56 21.76
N ALA A 63 23.63 -3.35 21.21
CA ALA A 63 22.62 -2.86 20.25
C ALA A 63 21.67 -1.97 21.04
N HIS A 64 21.90 -0.67 21.04
CA HIS A 64 20.88 0.25 21.48
C HIS A 64 19.83 0.36 20.39
N ASP A 65 18.64 -0.19 20.64
CA ASP A 65 17.48 0.09 19.82
C ASP A 65 17.33 1.61 19.69
N ALA A 66 17.39 2.11 18.46
CA ALA A 66 17.23 3.55 18.23
C ALA A 66 15.86 3.97 18.76
N PRO A 67 15.79 4.90 19.74
CA PRO A 67 14.51 5.25 20.35
C PRO A 67 13.54 5.75 19.28
N ARG A 68 12.39 5.11 19.20
CA ARG A 68 11.31 5.47 18.29
C ARG A 68 10.53 6.65 18.84
N LEU A 69 10.09 7.51 17.96
CA LEU A 69 9.20 8.63 18.25
C LEU A 69 7.80 8.24 17.73
N PRO A 70 6.88 7.79 18.59
CA PRO A 70 5.50 7.52 18.18
C PRO A 70 4.86 8.77 17.59
N SER A 71 4.19 8.62 16.46
CA SER A 71 3.53 9.74 15.77
C SER A 71 2.28 10.23 16.51
N GLY A 72 1.73 9.41 17.42
CA GLY A 72 0.46 9.61 18.06
C GLY A 72 -0.73 9.18 17.20
N ILE A 73 -0.48 8.50 16.07
CA ILE A 73 -1.46 7.88 15.18
C ILE A 73 -1.10 6.40 15.11
N ALA A 74 -1.87 5.54 15.77
CA ALA A 74 -1.50 4.13 15.97
C ALA A 74 -1.38 3.35 14.64
N GLU A 75 -2.24 3.64 13.67
CA GLU A 75 -2.19 3.01 12.35
C GLU A 75 -0.97 3.48 11.53
N LEU A 76 -0.49 4.69 11.70
CA LEU A 76 0.77 5.16 11.11
C LEU A 76 1.98 4.53 11.84
N ASP A 77 1.93 4.48 13.17
CA ASP A 77 2.99 3.87 13.97
C ASP A 77 3.14 2.38 13.68
N ARG A 78 2.04 1.65 13.46
CA ARG A 78 2.05 0.26 13.03
C ARG A 78 2.88 0.07 11.75
N VAL A 79 2.57 0.84 10.71
CA VAL A 79 3.24 0.72 9.39
C VAL A 79 4.70 1.15 9.43
N THR A 80 5.04 2.11 10.29
CA THR A 80 6.43 2.54 10.48
C THR A 80 7.23 1.63 11.43
N GLY A 81 6.57 0.64 12.05
CA GLY A 81 7.19 -0.29 12.99
C GLY A 81 7.35 0.29 14.40
N GLY A 82 6.40 1.12 14.84
CA GLY A 82 6.34 1.71 16.19
C GLY A 82 6.73 3.18 16.27
N GLY A 83 6.72 3.90 15.13
CA GLY A 83 7.02 5.33 15.07
C GLY A 83 8.29 5.69 14.30
N PHE A 84 8.62 6.96 14.29
CA PHE A 84 9.76 7.48 13.52
C PHE A 84 11.09 7.21 14.23
N VAL A 85 12.09 6.78 13.47
CA VAL A 85 13.45 6.59 13.97
C VAL A 85 14.23 7.89 13.83
N ARG A 86 15.01 8.23 14.83
CA ARG A 86 15.85 9.43 14.83
C ARG A 86 16.83 9.42 13.65
N GLY A 87 16.85 10.50 12.86
CA GLY A 87 17.71 10.64 11.69
C GLY A 87 17.27 9.79 10.50
N SER A 88 16.07 9.22 10.53
CA SER A 88 15.49 8.50 9.40
C SER A 88 14.86 9.44 8.37
N VAL A 89 14.81 8.98 7.13
CA VAL A 89 14.07 9.64 6.06
C VAL A 89 13.07 8.65 5.45
N LEU A 90 11.81 9.04 5.44
CA LEU A 90 10.71 8.26 4.89
C LEU A 90 10.20 8.94 3.62
N LEU A 91 9.76 8.16 2.65
CA LEU A 91 9.02 8.64 1.47
C LEU A 91 7.58 8.16 1.58
N VAL A 92 6.63 9.08 1.47
CA VAL A 92 5.19 8.77 1.42
C VAL A 92 4.69 9.07 0.01
N GLY A 93 4.33 8.01 -0.71
CA GLY A 93 3.78 8.07 -2.06
C GLY A 93 2.27 7.79 -2.07
N GLY A 94 1.61 8.11 -3.17
CA GLY A 94 0.19 7.85 -3.41
C GLY A 94 -0.41 8.85 -4.39
N ASP A 95 -1.61 8.57 -4.88
CA ASP A 95 -2.31 9.41 -5.85
C ASP A 95 -2.55 10.84 -5.33
N PRO A 96 -2.59 11.84 -6.22
CA PRO A 96 -3.02 13.19 -5.86
C PRO A 96 -4.41 13.15 -5.20
N GLY A 97 -4.58 13.90 -4.10
CA GLY A 97 -5.86 13.96 -3.38
C GLY A 97 -6.19 12.76 -2.48
N ILE A 98 -5.34 11.72 -2.41
CA ILE A 98 -5.58 10.52 -1.58
C ILE A 98 -5.59 10.81 -0.07
N GLY A 99 -4.97 11.91 0.38
CA GLY A 99 -4.92 12.33 1.79
C GLY A 99 -3.53 12.35 2.41
N LYS A 100 -2.43 12.23 1.64
CA LYS A 100 -1.06 12.27 2.16
C LYS A 100 -0.79 13.49 3.04
N SER A 101 -1.02 14.69 2.49
CA SER A 101 -0.82 15.94 3.21
C SER A 101 -1.73 16.08 4.45
N THR A 102 -2.94 15.48 4.40
CA THR A 102 -3.86 15.42 5.55
C THR A 102 -3.29 14.54 6.66
N LEU A 103 -2.82 13.34 6.35
CA LEU A 103 -2.20 12.44 7.32
C LEU A 103 -0.99 13.09 7.98
N LEU A 104 -0.13 13.72 7.17
CA LEU A 104 1.15 14.24 7.65
C LEU A 104 1.01 15.52 8.48
N ILE A 105 0.04 16.37 8.16
CA ILE A 105 -0.24 17.53 9.04
C ILE A 105 -0.88 17.08 10.36
N GLN A 106 -1.71 16.03 10.37
CA GLN A 106 -2.24 15.43 11.59
C GLN A 106 -1.13 14.81 12.46
N ALA A 107 -0.17 14.09 11.84
CA ALA A 107 0.99 13.52 12.54
C ALA A 107 1.91 14.62 13.12
N ALA A 108 2.18 15.68 12.35
CA ALA A 108 2.95 16.82 12.84
C ALA A 108 2.24 17.51 14.03
N ALA A 109 0.93 17.67 13.95
CA ALA A 109 0.12 18.26 15.02
C ALA A 109 0.08 17.39 16.28
N ALA A 110 -0.03 16.05 16.14
CA ALA A 110 0.00 15.13 17.27
C ALA A 110 1.35 15.20 18.00
N LEU A 111 2.46 15.23 17.27
CA LEU A 111 3.79 15.40 17.85
C LEU A 111 3.98 16.77 18.51
N ALA A 112 3.45 17.83 17.91
CA ALA A 112 3.51 19.17 18.52
C ALA A 112 2.73 19.23 19.84
N ARG A 113 1.55 18.58 19.93
CA ARG A 113 0.78 18.43 21.16
C ARG A 113 1.52 17.61 22.24
N ALA A 114 2.35 16.66 21.81
CA ALA A 114 3.23 15.90 22.70
C ALA A 114 4.50 16.68 23.13
N GLY A 115 4.62 17.97 22.79
CA GLY A 115 5.73 18.84 23.16
C GLY A 115 6.97 18.71 22.28
N HIS A 116 6.85 18.08 21.13
CA HIS A 116 7.95 17.95 20.17
C HIS A 116 7.89 19.07 19.12
N ARG A 117 9.03 19.64 18.75
CA ARG A 117 9.11 20.57 17.63
C ARG A 117 8.86 19.82 16.33
N ALA A 118 7.82 20.21 15.61
CA ALA A 118 7.45 19.66 14.30
C ALA A 118 7.33 20.79 13.28
N VAL A 119 7.89 20.58 12.09
CA VAL A 119 7.94 21.56 10.99
C VAL A 119 7.31 20.95 9.75
N TYR A 120 6.45 21.71 9.08
CA TYR A 120 5.84 21.35 7.81
C TYR A 120 6.21 22.39 6.75
N ILE A 121 6.93 21.94 5.72
CA ILE A 121 7.40 22.78 4.62
C ILE A 121 6.65 22.38 3.35
N SER A 122 5.93 23.34 2.78
CA SER A 122 5.22 23.17 1.52
C SER A 122 5.99 23.81 0.38
N GLY A 123 6.19 23.07 -0.70
CA GLY A 123 6.70 23.58 -1.96
C GLY A 123 5.61 23.80 -3.01
N GLU A 124 4.36 23.43 -2.70
CA GLU A 124 3.22 23.53 -3.62
C GLU A 124 2.18 24.56 -3.18
N GLU A 125 1.94 24.64 -1.88
CA GLU A 125 0.90 25.48 -1.30
C GLU A 125 1.48 26.61 -0.46
N ALA A 126 0.86 27.78 -0.54
CA ALA A 126 1.17 28.88 0.36
C ALA A 126 0.80 28.55 1.82
N VAL A 127 1.50 29.11 2.79
CA VAL A 127 1.25 28.91 4.23
C VAL A 127 -0.21 29.15 4.61
N ALA A 128 -0.86 30.14 3.97
CA ALA A 128 -2.28 30.43 4.21
C ALA A 128 -3.21 29.26 3.82
N GLN A 129 -2.91 28.56 2.72
CA GLN A 129 -3.68 27.38 2.27
C GLN A 129 -3.50 26.19 3.22
N VAL A 130 -2.25 25.94 3.65
CA VAL A 130 -1.96 24.91 4.67
C VAL A 130 -2.69 25.23 5.99
N ARG A 131 -2.74 26.49 6.42
CA ARG A 131 -3.50 26.93 7.62
C ARG A 131 -5.00 26.68 7.48
N LEU A 132 -5.61 27.00 6.34
CA LEU A 132 -7.03 26.74 6.09
C LEU A 132 -7.34 25.24 6.12
N ARG A 133 -6.43 24.40 5.62
CA ARG A 133 -6.55 22.95 5.75
C ARG A 133 -6.47 22.54 7.23
N ALA A 134 -5.47 23.00 7.96
CA ALA A 134 -5.30 22.70 9.37
C ALA A 134 -6.52 23.14 10.21
N GLU A 135 -7.13 24.26 9.88
CA GLU A 135 -8.35 24.75 10.54
C GLU A 135 -9.54 23.80 10.34
N ARG A 136 -9.77 23.32 9.10
CA ARG A 136 -10.81 22.31 8.82
C ARG A 136 -10.61 21.00 9.59
N LEU A 137 -9.36 20.67 9.87
CA LEU A 137 -8.95 19.46 10.60
C LEU A 137 -8.97 19.66 12.14
N GLY A 138 -9.37 20.84 12.65
CA GLY A 138 -9.33 21.14 14.08
C GLY A 138 -7.91 21.22 14.67
N LEU A 139 -6.93 21.60 13.87
CA LEU A 139 -5.51 21.64 14.25
C LEU A 139 -4.97 23.06 14.45
N ARG A 140 -5.83 24.09 14.44
CA ARG A 140 -5.43 25.51 14.49
C ARG A 140 -4.55 25.84 15.70
N ASP A 141 -4.83 25.24 16.85
CA ASP A 141 -4.16 25.57 18.12
C ASP A 141 -2.93 24.71 18.39
N THR A 142 -2.32 24.13 17.34
CA THR A 142 -1.11 23.32 17.46
C THR A 142 0.14 24.14 17.16
N ALA A 143 1.24 23.84 17.85
CA ALA A 143 2.52 24.52 17.69
C ALA A 143 3.35 23.97 16.50
N VAL A 144 2.70 23.56 15.39
CA VAL A 144 3.38 23.15 14.17
C VAL A 144 3.91 24.41 13.47
N GLU A 145 5.19 24.41 13.15
CA GLU A 145 5.82 25.48 12.37
C GLU A 145 5.58 25.23 10.89
N LEU A 146 5.15 26.26 10.15
CA LEU A 146 4.85 26.17 8.72
C LEU A 146 5.79 27.09 7.93
N ALA A 147 6.28 26.58 6.78
CA ALA A 147 7.00 27.37 5.79
C ALA A 147 6.52 27.04 4.37
N ALA A 148 6.63 28.00 3.46
CA ALA A 148 6.49 27.79 2.03
C ALA A 148 7.86 28.12 1.40
N GLU A 149 8.64 27.08 1.06
CA GLU A 149 10.00 27.21 0.57
C GLU A 149 10.36 25.99 -0.30
N THR A 150 11.20 26.22 -1.32
CA THR A 150 11.62 25.19 -2.27
C THR A 150 13.15 25.06 -2.37
N ALA A 151 13.92 26.08 -1.95
CA ALA A 151 15.37 26.05 -1.93
C ALA A 151 15.88 25.22 -0.75
N VAL A 152 16.51 24.09 -1.02
CA VAL A 152 16.97 23.15 0.03
C VAL A 152 18.04 23.76 0.92
N GLU A 153 18.89 24.62 0.38
CA GLU A 153 19.92 25.35 1.13
C GLU A 153 19.31 26.24 2.21
N ASP A 154 18.26 27.00 1.87
CA ASP A 154 17.56 27.92 2.79
C ASP A 154 16.77 27.12 3.85
N ILE A 155 16.15 26.01 3.43
CA ILE A 155 15.48 25.08 4.33
C ILE A 155 16.48 24.53 5.37
N VAL A 156 17.62 24.00 4.93
CA VAL A 156 18.64 23.41 5.81
C VAL A 156 19.25 24.47 6.72
N ALA A 157 19.51 25.69 6.21
CA ALA A 157 20.03 26.80 7.01
C ALA A 157 19.05 27.13 8.14
N THR A 158 17.77 27.36 7.81
CA THR A 158 16.71 27.70 8.77
C THR A 158 16.50 26.59 9.83
N LEU A 159 16.47 25.32 9.40
CA LEU A 159 16.30 24.18 10.31
C LEU A 159 17.53 23.90 11.19
N SER A 160 18.69 24.43 10.82
CA SER A 160 19.93 24.32 11.60
C SER A 160 19.99 25.32 12.76
N GLU A 161 19.13 26.32 12.76
CA GLU A 161 19.04 27.32 13.82
C GLU A 161 18.16 26.82 14.99
N GLY A 162 18.59 27.06 16.20
CA GLY A 162 17.87 26.74 17.42
C GLY A 162 17.77 25.23 17.72
N LYS A 163 16.67 24.81 18.33
CA LYS A 163 16.45 23.41 18.71
C LYS A 163 16.06 22.58 17.48
N THR A 164 16.79 21.51 17.21
CA THR A 164 16.49 20.59 16.10
C THR A 164 15.05 20.08 16.16
N PRO A 165 14.26 20.16 15.06
CA PRO A 165 12.94 19.55 14.99
C PRO A 165 13.03 18.03 15.16
N ARG A 166 12.00 17.45 15.77
CA ARG A 166 11.88 15.98 15.84
C ARG A 166 11.32 15.39 14.57
N LEU A 167 10.39 16.13 13.94
CA LEU A 167 9.79 15.77 12.67
C LEU A 167 9.84 16.96 11.70
N ILE A 168 10.19 16.67 10.45
CA ILE A 168 10.14 17.62 9.33
C ILE A 168 9.38 16.94 8.20
N VAL A 169 8.34 17.60 7.70
CA VAL A 169 7.58 17.16 6.51
C VAL A 169 7.94 18.08 5.34
N ILE A 170 8.29 17.50 4.20
CA ILE A 170 8.56 18.18 2.93
C ILE A 170 7.47 17.78 1.93
N ASP A 171 6.59 18.69 1.56
CA ASP A 171 5.43 18.45 0.68
C ASP A 171 5.42 19.41 -0.52
N SER A 172 5.93 18.97 -1.68
CA SER A 172 6.46 17.67 -2.08
C SER A 172 7.95 17.76 -2.45
N ILE A 173 8.62 16.61 -2.51
CA ILE A 173 10.03 16.54 -2.93
C ILE A 173 10.23 16.94 -4.38
N GLN A 174 9.21 16.85 -5.23
CA GLN A 174 9.26 17.20 -6.65
C GLN A 174 9.45 18.69 -6.89
N THR A 175 9.00 19.53 -5.98
CA THR A 175 9.13 21.00 -6.09
C THR A 175 10.45 21.53 -5.51
N MET A 176 11.18 20.69 -4.78
CA MET A 176 12.45 21.08 -4.16
C MET A 176 13.56 21.17 -5.18
N TRP A 177 14.45 22.14 -4.99
CA TRP A 177 15.64 22.33 -5.81
C TRP A 177 16.87 22.67 -4.97
N THR A 178 18.06 22.43 -5.52
CA THR A 178 19.35 22.70 -4.89
C THR A 178 20.30 23.35 -5.91
N ASP A 179 21.04 24.34 -5.47
CA ASP A 179 22.08 25.01 -6.28
C ASP A 179 23.25 24.08 -6.63
N ALA A 180 23.38 22.94 -5.93
CA ALA A 180 24.45 21.98 -6.18
C ALA A 180 24.33 21.26 -7.53
N VAL A 181 23.18 21.39 -8.20
CA VAL A 181 22.83 20.69 -9.44
C VAL A 181 22.41 21.68 -10.52
N GLU A 182 23.08 21.64 -11.69
CA GLU A 182 22.76 22.50 -12.83
C GLU A 182 21.64 21.87 -13.70
N SER A 183 20.44 21.72 -13.15
CA SER A 183 19.27 21.26 -13.91
C SER A 183 18.01 21.99 -13.44
N ALA A 184 16.95 22.00 -14.27
CA ALA A 184 15.72 22.68 -13.94
C ALA A 184 15.01 22.04 -12.73
N PRO A 185 14.29 22.82 -11.89
CA PRO A 185 13.43 22.27 -10.84
C PRO A 185 12.45 21.23 -11.39
N GLY A 186 12.15 20.19 -10.61
CA GLY A 186 11.28 19.09 -11.00
C GLY A 186 11.93 17.98 -11.84
N THR A 187 13.18 18.17 -12.33
CA THR A 187 13.91 17.09 -12.99
C THR A 187 14.37 16.03 -12.00
N VAL A 188 14.56 14.81 -12.50
CA VAL A 188 15.06 13.66 -11.73
C VAL A 188 16.35 13.99 -10.98
N THR A 189 17.27 14.69 -11.62
CA THR A 189 18.56 15.07 -11.04
C THR A 189 18.38 16.06 -9.90
N GLN A 190 17.47 17.04 -10.03
CA GLN A 190 17.14 17.97 -8.95
C GLN A 190 16.48 17.26 -7.76
N VAL A 191 15.49 16.42 -8.01
CA VAL A 191 14.82 15.65 -6.96
C VAL A 191 15.81 14.78 -6.21
N ARG A 192 16.74 14.12 -6.93
CA ARG A 192 17.81 13.32 -6.34
C ARG A 192 18.76 14.15 -5.50
N GLY A 193 19.22 15.28 -6.01
CA GLY A 193 20.13 16.21 -5.32
C GLY A 193 19.50 16.76 -4.05
N SER A 194 18.27 17.22 -4.12
CA SER A 194 17.47 17.73 -3.01
C SER A 194 17.25 16.68 -1.94
N ALA A 195 16.81 15.47 -2.33
CA ALA A 195 16.63 14.35 -1.41
C ALA A 195 17.95 13.98 -0.71
N GLN A 196 19.08 13.94 -1.44
CA GLN A 196 20.39 13.65 -0.87
C GLN A 196 20.85 14.68 0.16
N ALA A 197 20.56 15.97 -0.08
CA ALA A 197 20.90 17.06 0.87
C ALA A 197 20.06 16.92 2.15
N LEU A 198 18.74 16.66 2.03
CA LEU A 198 17.84 16.46 3.15
C LEU A 198 18.18 15.19 3.95
N ILE A 199 18.55 14.08 3.28
CA ILE A 199 19.01 12.84 3.93
C ILE A 199 20.29 13.11 4.75
N ARG A 200 21.25 13.84 4.19
CA ARG A 200 22.47 14.23 4.94
C ARG A 200 22.14 15.08 6.16
N PHE A 201 21.21 16.02 6.00
CA PHE A 201 20.75 16.83 7.13
C PHE A 201 20.10 15.97 8.22
N ALA A 202 19.18 15.07 7.86
CA ALA A 202 18.54 14.14 8.80
C ALA A 202 19.56 13.33 9.61
N LYS A 203 20.52 12.69 8.92
CA LYS A 203 21.57 11.88 9.56
C LYS A 203 22.46 12.71 10.49
N LYS A 204 22.74 13.96 10.17
CA LYS A 204 23.57 14.86 10.97
C LYS A 204 22.82 15.43 12.19
N SER A 205 21.59 15.88 11.98
CA SER A 205 20.77 16.56 12.99
C SER A 205 20.04 15.58 13.92
N GLY A 206 19.76 14.38 13.44
CA GLY A 206 18.91 13.41 14.12
C GLY A 206 17.41 13.72 14.00
N ALA A 207 16.99 14.63 13.13
CA ALA A 207 15.60 14.86 12.79
C ALA A 207 15.05 13.70 11.94
N ALA A 208 13.83 13.27 12.17
CA ALA A 208 13.10 12.43 11.22
C ALA A 208 12.53 13.31 10.11
N ILE A 209 12.71 12.92 8.85
CA ILE A 209 12.20 13.66 7.69
C ILE A 209 11.22 12.77 6.93
N ILE A 210 10.07 13.32 6.58
CA ILE A 210 9.10 12.70 5.67
C ILE A 210 9.09 13.51 4.37
N LEU A 211 9.42 12.84 3.27
CA LEU A 211 9.31 13.36 1.92
C LEU A 211 7.98 12.91 1.33
N VAL A 212 7.18 13.83 0.83
CA VAL A 212 5.96 13.51 0.09
C VAL A 212 6.31 13.38 -1.38
N GLY A 213 5.83 12.31 -2.02
CA GLY A 213 5.96 12.05 -3.45
C GLY A 213 4.61 11.78 -4.10
N HIS A 214 4.47 12.11 -5.39
CA HIS A 214 3.33 11.72 -6.20
C HIS A 214 3.63 10.42 -6.95
N VAL A 215 2.62 9.59 -7.20
CA VAL A 215 2.72 8.42 -8.06
C VAL A 215 2.43 8.79 -9.52
N THR A 216 2.99 8.01 -10.44
CA THR A 216 2.64 8.06 -11.86
C THR A 216 1.31 7.37 -12.10
N LYS A 217 0.71 7.54 -13.31
CA LYS A 217 -0.53 6.85 -13.73
C LYS A 217 -0.46 5.33 -13.61
N ASP A 218 0.74 4.75 -13.61
CA ASP A 218 0.97 3.31 -13.46
C ASP A 218 1.09 2.87 -11.98
N GLY A 219 0.69 3.73 -11.02
CA GLY A 219 0.75 3.44 -9.58
C GLY A 219 2.17 3.43 -9.01
N GLN A 220 3.16 3.90 -9.74
CA GLN A 220 4.54 4.06 -9.27
C GLN A 220 4.76 5.47 -8.74
N ILE A 221 5.62 5.63 -7.73
CA ILE A 221 5.92 6.95 -7.18
C ILE A 221 6.53 7.82 -8.28
N ALA A 222 5.89 8.96 -8.57
CA ALA A 222 6.34 9.91 -9.58
C ALA A 222 7.64 10.58 -9.12
N GLY A 223 8.61 10.52 -9.97
CA GLY A 223 9.98 10.81 -9.64
C GLY A 223 10.74 9.50 -9.54
N PRO A 224 12.04 9.53 -9.80
CA PRO A 224 12.75 8.30 -10.09
C PRO A 224 12.69 7.35 -8.89
N ARG A 225 12.59 6.08 -9.14
CA ARG A 225 12.87 4.97 -8.22
C ARG A 225 14.17 5.18 -7.41
N VAL A 226 14.99 6.10 -7.87
CA VAL A 226 16.22 6.55 -7.21
C VAL A 226 15.97 7.06 -5.78
N VAL A 227 14.90 7.83 -5.54
CA VAL A 227 14.60 8.34 -4.18
C VAL A 227 14.17 7.20 -3.25
N GLU A 228 13.42 6.22 -3.74
CA GLU A 228 13.02 5.03 -2.97
C GLU A 228 14.23 4.25 -2.44
N HIS A 229 15.29 4.15 -3.26
CA HIS A 229 16.51 3.47 -2.85
C HIS A 229 17.34 4.26 -1.83
N MET A 230 17.21 5.59 -1.81
CA MET A 230 17.98 6.48 -0.94
C MET A 230 17.41 6.61 0.47
N VAL A 231 16.08 6.46 0.63
CA VAL A 231 15.39 6.61 1.91
C VAL A 231 15.39 5.33 2.73
N ASP A 232 15.08 5.45 4.01
CA ASP A 232 15.09 4.33 4.95
C ASP A 232 13.77 3.54 4.92
N ALA A 233 12.64 4.21 4.66
CA ALA A 233 11.34 3.59 4.48
C ALA A 233 10.55 4.25 3.34
N VAL A 234 9.71 3.46 2.67
CA VAL A 234 8.78 3.90 1.62
C VAL A 234 7.40 3.42 2.00
N LEU A 235 6.48 4.35 2.12
CA LEU A 235 5.08 4.10 2.43
C LEU A 235 4.24 4.45 1.21
N SER A 236 3.35 3.54 0.81
CA SER A 236 2.34 3.77 -0.24
C SER A 236 1.00 4.04 0.40
N PHE A 237 0.35 5.14 0.01
CA PHE A 237 -0.99 5.47 0.44
C PHE A 237 -1.96 5.16 -0.69
N GLU A 238 -2.80 4.16 -0.50
CA GLU A 238 -3.67 3.55 -1.50
C GLU A 238 -5.15 3.81 -1.17
N GLY A 239 -6.00 3.80 -2.19
CA GLY A 239 -7.44 3.91 -2.07
C GLY A 239 -8.05 4.50 -3.32
N GLU A 240 -9.30 4.17 -3.60
CA GLU A 240 -10.05 4.78 -4.69
C GLU A 240 -10.82 6.01 -4.18
N GLY A 241 -10.91 7.05 -5.01
CA GLY A 241 -11.58 8.31 -4.66
C GLY A 241 -13.07 8.13 -4.31
N SER A 242 -13.70 7.04 -4.79
CA SER A 242 -15.08 6.65 -4.52
C SER A 242 -15.28 5.98 -3.15
N HIS A 243 -14.24 5.41 -2.56
CA HIS A 243 -14.31 4.77 -1.25
C HIS A 243 -13.86 5.72 -0.14
N GLN A 244 -14.50 5.60 1.03
CA GLN A 244 -14.14 6.42 2.20
C GLN A 244 -12.84 5.96 2.86
N PHE A 245 -12.35 4.76 2.53
CA PHE A 245 -11.20 4.14 3.16
C PHE A 245 -9.90 4.40 2.42
N ARG A 246 -8.82 4.48 3.21
CA ARG A 246 -7.46 4.65 2.73
C ARG A 246 -6.56 3.65 3.45
N ILE A 247 -5.69 3.01 2.70
CA ILE A 247 -4.75 2.01 3.21
C ILE A 247 -3.34 2.58 3.07
N LEU A 248 -2.62 2.62 4.18
CA LEU A 248 -1.21 2.93 4.21
C LEU A 248 -0.43 1.62 4.28
N ARG A 249 0.47 1.39 3.35
CA ARG A 249 1.28 0.16 3.26
C ARG A 249 2.77 0.49 3.27
N ALA A 250 3.57 -0.28 3.99
CA ALA A 250 5.02 -0.20 3.88
C ALA A 250 5.50 -1.00 2.65
N VAL A 251 6.11 -0.31 1.69
CA VAL A 251 6.75 -0.95 0.52
C VAL A 251 8.22 -1.29 0.82
N LYS A 252 8.85 -0.47 1.67
CA LYS A 252 10.21 -0.65 2.16
C LYS A 252 10.28 -0.12 3.58
N ASN A 253 10.91 -0.88 4.49
CA ASN A 253 11.14 -0.41 5.85
C ASN A 253 12.42 -1.04 6.41
N ARG A 254 13.46 -0.22 6.67
CA ARG A 254 14.70 -0.68 7.30
C ARG A 254 14.59 -0.89 8.80
N PHE A 255 13.50 -0.41 9.40
CA PHE A 255 13.32 -0.37 10.85
C PHE A 255 12.18 -1.27 11.33
N GLY A 256 11.51 -1.97 10.44
CA GLY A 256 10.38 -2.83 10.79
C GLY A 256 9.91 -3.68 9.60
N PRO A 257 8.80 -4.39 9.77
CA PRO A 257 8.21 -5.21 8.72
C PRO A 257 7.71 -4.35 7.54
N THR A 258 7.60 -4.96 6.37
CA THR A 258 7.09 -4.33 5.14
C THR A 258 5.70 -4.81 4.76
N ASP A 259 5.16 -5.74 5.51
CA ASP A 259 3.87 -6.39 5.28
C ASP A 259 2.73 -5.81 6.16
N GLU A 260 3.03 -4.86 7.04
CA GLU A 260 2.03 -4.18 7.87
C GLU A 260 1.24 -3.13 7.09
N ILE A 261 -0.05 -3.02 7.41
CA ILE A 261 -0.94 -1.98 6.89
C ILE A 261 -1.56 -1.13 8.00
N GLY A 262 -1.81 0.14 7.66
CA GLY A 262 -2.63 1.05 8.43
C GLY A 262 -3.91 1.39 7.67
N VAL A 263 -5.05 1.36 8.34
CA VAL A 263 -6.35 1.63 7.72
C VAL A 263 -6.95 2.89 8.30
N PHE A 264 -7.37 3.77 7.39
CA PHE A 264 -7.95 5.07 7.72
C PHE A 264 -9.27 5.27 7.00
N GLU A 265 -10.15 6.03 7.61
CA GLU A 265 -11.35 6.55 6.97
C GLU A 265 -11.18 8.04 6.69
N MET A 266 -11.51 8.46 5.48
CA MET A 266 -11.55 9.87 5.11
C MET A 266 -12.86 10.48 5.54
N THR A 267 -12.81 11.42 6.49
CA THR A 267 -13.97 12.14 7.00
C THR A 267 -13.89 13.62 6.66
N GLY A 268 -14.96 14.38 6.90
CA GLY A 268 -14.95 15.85 6.77
C GLY A 268 -13.93 16.54 7.70
N SER A 269 -13.57 15.89 8.83
CA SER A 269 -12.59 16.39 9.81
C SER A 269 -11.19 15.78 9.64
N GLY A 270 -10.94 15.05 8.55
CA GLY A 270 -9.63 14.45 8.25
C GLY A 270 -9.65 12.93 8.24
N LEU A 271 -8.47 12.35 8.39
CA LEU A 271 -8.28 10.91 8.44
C LEU A 271 -8.50 10.41 9.86
N ARG A 272 -9.38 9.45 9.99
CA ARG A 272 -9.67 8.73 11.24
C ARG A 272 -9.10 7.33 11.17
N GLU A 273 -8.42 6.89 12.21
CA GLU A 273 -7.89 5.55 12.34
C GLU A 273 -9.00 4.51 12.47
N ILE A 274 -8.84 3.38 11.81
CA ILE A 274 -9.76 2.24 11.91
C ILE A 274 -9.07 1.10 12.67
N ALA A 275 -9.41 0.97 13.94
CA ALA A 275 -8.83 -0.05 14.81
C ALA A 275 -9.22 -1.48 14.41
N ASN A 276 -10.42 -1.68 13.86
CA ASN A 276 -10.89 -2.96 13.36
C ASN A 276 -11.40 -2.85 11.91
N PRO A 277 -10.52 -2.97 10.91
CA PRO A 277 -10.93 -2.90 9.51
C PRO A 277 -11.89 -4.00 9.08
N SER A 278 -11.85 -5.18 9.71
CA SER A 278 -12.75 -6.28 9.36
C SER A 278 -14.22 -5.92 9.60
N GLU A 279 -14.54 -5.25 10.71
CA GLU A 279 -15.90 -4.76 10.97
C GLU A 279 -16.39 -3.84 9.87
N LEU A 280 -15.50 -3.00 9.37
CA LEU A 280 -15.77 -2.04 8.33
C LEU A 280 -16.04 -2.72 6.97
N PHE A 281 -15.15 -3.63 6.55
CA PHE A 281 -15.28 -4.34 5.28
C PHE A 281 -16.47 -5.30 5.24
N LEU A 282 -17.05 -5.61 6.41
CA LEU A 282 -18.22 -6.46 6.53
C LEU A 282 -19.51 -5.69 6.85
N SER A 283 -19.45 -4.38 7.12
CA SER A 283 -20.59 -3.57 7.59
C SER A 283 -21.74 -3.47 6.57
N GLU A 284 -21.43 -3.50 5.28
CA GLU A 284 -22.40 -3.39 4.18
C GLU A 284 -22.74 -4.75 3.55
N ARG A 285 -22.50 -5.86 4.27
CA ARG A 285 -22.66 -7.20 3.74
C ARG A 285 -24.14 -7.56 3.52
N ASP A 286 -24.50 -7.90 2.30
CA ASP A 286 -25.81 -8.46 1.96
C ASP A 286 -25.86 -9.95 2.33
N LEU A 287 -26.47 -10.23 3.49
CA LEU A 287 -26.62 -11.60 3.98
C LEU A 287 -27.57 -12.41 3.09
N GLY A 288 -27.13 -13.59 2.68
CA GLY A 288 -27.94 -14.52 1.94
C GLY A 288 -28.01 -14.27 0.43
N GLN A 289 -27.15 -13.43 -0.13
CA GLN A 289 -27.01 -13.28 -1.58
C GLN A 289 -26.03 -14.32 -2.15
N PRO A 290 -26.39 -14.99 -3.26
CA PRO A 290 -25.48 -15.85 -3.99
C PRO A 290 -24.29 -15.07 -4.53
N GLY A 291 -23.10 -15.69 -4.55
CA GLY A 291 -21.92 -15.10 -5.12
C GLY A 291 -21.07 -14.32 -4.11
N THR A 292 -21.40 -14.36 -2.83
CA THR A 292 -20.60 -13.70 -1.80
C THR A 292 -19.95 -14.72 -0.86
N ALA A 293 -18.66 -14.54 -0.54
CA ALA A 293 -17.90 -15.35 0.43
C ALA A 293 -17.06 -14.46 1.32
N VAL A 294 -16.96 -14.76 2.60
CA VAL A 294 -16.07 -14.04 3.51
C VAL A 294 -14.71 -14.74 3.56
N PHE A 295 -13.70 -14.03 3.10
CA PHE A 295 -12.32 -14.47 3.17
C PHE A 295 -11.69 -14.03 4.49
N ALA A 296 -11.07 -14.97 5.22
CA ALA A 296 -10.26 -14.66 6.38
C ALA A 296 -8.78 -14.57 5.95
N GLY A 297 -8.31 -13.35 5.65
CA GLY A 297 -6.98 -13.03 5.18
C GLY A 297 -6.03 -12.61 6.29
N ILE A 298 -4.75 -12.49 5.93
CA ILE A 298 -3.70 -11.89 6.75
C ILE A 298 -2.98 -10.82 5.93
N GLU A 299 -2.87 -9.63 6.50
CA GLU A 299 -1.99 -8.59 5.99
C GLU A 299 -0.91 -8.31 7.04
N GLY A 300 0.31 -8.75 6.76
CA GLY A 300 1.40 -8.73 7.73
C GLY A 300 1.17 -9.64 8.90
N THR A 301 0.98 -9.06 10.06
CA THR A 301 0.60 -9.76 11.28
C THR A 301 -0.89 -9.64 11.60
N ARG A 302 -1.63 -8.86 10.81
CA ARG A 302 -3.02 -8.50 11.09
C ARG A 302 -4.00 -9.40 10.34
N PRO A 303 -4.83 -10.17 11.06
CA PRO A 303 -5.95 -10.86 10.43
C PRO A 303 -7.00 -9.85 9.97
N LEU A 304 -7.54 -10.07 8.77
CA LEU A 304 -8.56 -9.24 8.13
C LEU A 304 -9.63 -10.11 7.50
N LEU A 305 -10.89 -9.80 7.78
CA LEU A 305 -12.01 -10.41 7.10
C LEU A 305 -12.54 -9.47 6.01
N VAL A 306 -12.62 -10.00 4.79
CA VAL A 306 -13.03 -9.23 3.61
C VAL A 306 -14.04 -10.04 2.80
N GLU A 307 -15.07 -9.39 2.29
CA GLU A 307 -16.03 -10.03 1.39
C GLU A 307 -15.46 -10.10 -0.02
N ILE A 308 -15.50 -11.29 -0.62
CA ILE A 308 -15.25 -11.54 -2.03
C ILE A 308 -16.59 -11.76 -2.71
N GLN A 309 -16.88 -10.94 -3.71
CA GLN A 309 -18.10 -10.96 -4.50
C GLN A 309 -17.80 -11.49 -5.90
N ALA A 310 -18.58 -12.45 -6.38
CA ALA A 310 -18.50 -12.99 -7.72
C ALA A 310 -19.84 -12.93 -8.41
N LEU A 311 -19.84 -12.53 -9.69
CA LEU A 311 -20.99 -12.60 -10.57
C LEU A 311 -20.64 -13.46 -11.77
N VAL A 312 -21.39 -14.54 -11.95
CA VAL A 312 -21.28 -15.45 -13.10
C VAL A 312 -22.59 -15.37 -13.88
N ALA A 313 -22.53 -14.88 -15.12
CA ALA A 313 -23.70 -14.67 -15.97
C ALA A 313 -23.48 -15.32 -17.34
N PRO A 314 -24.51 -15.97 -17.95
CA PRO A 314 -24.40 -16.49 -19.31
C PRO A 314 -23.98 -15.39 -20.28
N THR A 315 -23.00 -15.67 -21.15
CA THR A 315 -22.57 -14.73 -22.18
C THR A 315 -23.17 -15.08 -23.52
N THR A 316 -23.55 -14.05 -24.31
CA THR A 316 -23.91 -14.17 -25.71
C THR A 316 -22.74 -13.83 -26.64
N LEU A 317 -21.60 -13.44 -26.08
CA LEU A 317 -20.40 -13.06 -26.82
C LEU A 317 -19.56 -14.31 -27.15
N GLY A 318 -18.88 -14.29 -28.29
CA GLY A 318 -17.99 -15.37 -28.71
C GLY A 318 -16.79 -15.56 -27.77
N THR A 319 -16.40 -14.52 -27.02
CA THR A 319 -15.34 -14.57 -26.00
C THR A 319 -15.90 -14.07 -24.67
N PRO A 320 -15.97 -14.92 -23.63
CA PRO A 320 -16.46 -14.52 -22.32
C PRO A 320 -15.57 -13.46 -21.67
N ARG A 321 -16.18 -12.52 -20.97
CA ARG A 321 -15.48 -11.47 -20.23
C ARG A 321 -14.98 -12.00 -18.91
N ARG A 322 -13.77 -11.55 -18.52
CA ARG A 322 -13.14 -11.83 -17.21
C ARG A 322 -12.70 -10.49 -16.64
N ALA A 323 -13.37 -10.02 -15.60
CA ALA A 323 -13.04 -8.77 -14.93
C ALA A 323 -12.79 -9.02 -13.44
N VAL A 324 -11.72 -8.43 -12.91
CA VAL A 324 -11.30 -8.60 -11.52
C VAL A 324 -10.93 -7.25 -10.93
N VAL A 325 -11.47 -6.96 -9.75
CA VAL A 325 -11.12 -5.80 -8.95
C VAL A 325 -10.64 -6.30 -7.59
N GLY A 326 -9.48 -5.82 -7.17
CA GLY A 326 -8.91 -6.14 -5.85
C GLY A 326 -8.23 -7.51 -5.72
N TRP A 327 -8.14 -8.31 -6.78
CA TRP A 327 -7.45 -9.61 -6.78
C TRP A 327 -6.66 -9.81 -8.09
N ASP A 328 -5.78 -10.83 -8.13
CA ASP A 328 -4.92 -11.10 -9.30
C ASP A 328 -5.73 -11.79 -10.42
N PRO A 329 -5.80 -11.22 -11.65
CA PRO A 329 -6.48 -11.85 -12.78
C PRO A 329 -5.89 -13.20 -13.19
N SER A 330 -4.59 -13.42 -12.98
CA SER A 330 -3.94 -14.71 -13.29
C SER A 330 -4.39 -15.78 -12.31
N ARG A 331 -4.57 -15.44 -11.03
CA ARG A 331 -5.13 -16.35 -10.04
C ARG A 331 -6.59 -16.69 -10.35
N LEU A 332 -7.42 -15.71 -10.74
CA LEU A 332 -8.77 -16.00 -11.21
C LEU A 332 -8.73 -17.02 -12.35
N SER A 333 -7.87 -16.81 -13.36
CA SER A 333 -7.77 -17.72 -14.51
C SER A 333 -7.38 -19.14 -14.08
N MET A 334 -6.49 -19.29 -13.10
CA MET A 334 -6.10 -20.59 -12.53
C MET A 334 -7.26 -21.27 -11.81
N VAL A 335 -7.96 -20.54 -10.94
CA VAL A 335 -9.12 -21.07 -10.19
C VAL A 335 -10.23 -21.51 -11.14
N LEU A 336 -10.53 -20.73 -12.18
CA LEU A 336 -11.50 -21.10 -13.22
C LEU A 336 -11.10 -22.39 -13.94
N ALA A 337 -9.83 -22.53 -14.31
CA ALA A 337 -9.32 -23.74 -14.98
C ALA A 337 -9.42 -24.98 -14.07
N VAL A 338 -9.13 -24.84 -12.77
CA VAL A 338 -9.26 -25.94 -11.81
C VAL A 338 -10.73 -26.35 -11.61
N LEU A 339 -11.65 -25.36 -11.50
CA LEU A 339 -13.10 -25.61 -11.41
C LEU A 339 -13.61 -26.37 -12.63
N GLU A 340 -13.17 -26.00 -13.83
CA GLU A 340 -13.56 -26.71 -15.07
C GLU A 340 -12.95 -28.12 -15.16
N ALA A 341 -11.66 -28.24 -14.87
CA ALA A 341 -10.93 -29.48 -15.08
C ALA A 341 -11.22 -30.56 -14.01
N HIS A 342 -11.46 -30.17 -12.76
CA HIS A 342 -11.52 -31.12 -11.64
C HIS A 342 -12.88 -31.12 -10.90
N CYS A 343 -13.75 -30.13 -11.14
CA CYS A 343 -15.01 -30.00 -10.40
C CYS A 343 -16.25 -30.06 -11.32
N ASP A 344 -16.09 -30.32 -12.61
CA ASP A 344 -17.16 -30.32 -13.65
C ASP A 344 -18.00 -29.03 -13.69
N VAL A 345 -17.39 -27.91 -13.32
CA VAL A 345 -18.02 -26.59 -13.30
C VAL A 345 -17.76 -25.90 -14.63
N ARG A 346 -18.77 -25.77 -15.50
CA ARG A 346 -18.62 -25.20 -16.85
C ARG A 346 -18.78 -23.69 -16.86
N LEU A 347 -17.65 -22.97 -16.95
CA LEU A 347 -17.59 -21.51 -16.98
C LEU A 347 -17.25 -20.92 -18.37
N GLY A 348 -16.93 -21.77 -19.35
CA GLY A 348 -16.55 -21.36 -20.71
C GLY A 348 -17.63 -20.56 -21.46
N GLY A 349 -18.91 -20.69 -21.08
CA GLY A 349 -20.05 -19.94 -21.65
C GLY A 349 -20.56 -18.80 -20.77
N HIS A 350 -19.78 -18.36 -19.79
CA HIS A 350 -20.23 -17.34 -18.83
C HIS A 350 -19.24 -16.20 -18.73
N ASP A 351 -19.74 -14.98 -18.63
CA ASP A 351 -18.98 -13.82 -18.15
C ASP A 351 -18.74 -13.96 -16.66
N VAL A 352 -17.55 -13.61 -16.21
CA VAL A 352 -17.16 -13.69 -14.80
C VAL A 352 -16.63 -12.33 -14.35
N TYR A 353 -17.21 -11.83 -13.26
CA TYR A 353 -16.78 -10.63 -12.57
C TYR A 353 -16.47 -11.00 -11.13
N LEU A 354 -15.33 -10.56 -10.62
CA LEU A 354 -14.95 -10.74 -9.22
C LEU A 354 -14.51 -9.41 -8.64
N ASN A 355 -15.01 -9.11 -7.46
CA ASN A 355 -14.72 -7.87 -6.73
C ASN A 355 -14.38 -8.18 -5.28
N VAL A 356 -13.34 -7.55 -4.75
CA VAL A 356 -13.03 -7.53 -3.33
C VAL A 356 -13.65 -6.29 -2.72
N ALA A 357 -14.51 -6.47 -1.73
CA ALA A 357 -15.22 -5.36 -1.10
C ALA A 357 -14.26 -4.37 -0.41
N GLY A 358 -14.67 -3.11 -0.32
CA GLY A 358 -13.92 -2.06 0.37
C GLY A 358 -12.66 -1.56 -0.34
N GLY A 359 -12.44 -1.94 -1.63
CA GLY A 359 -11.27 -1.48 -2.39
C GLY A 359 -9.94 -2.09 -1.94
N MET A 360 -9.99 -3.17 -1.16
CA MET A 360 -8.82 -3.94 -0.76
C MET A 360 -8.17 -4.65 -1.95
N ARG A 361 -6.83 -4.74 -1.93
CA ARG A 361 -6.08 -5.61 -2.84
C ARG A 361 -5.54 -6.80 -2.07
N ILE A 362 -6.05 -7.99 -2.39
CA ILE A 362 -5.60 -9.26 -1.81
C ILE A 362 -4.51 -9.84 -2.72
N GLN A 363 -3.35 -10.14 -2.14
CA GLN A 363 -2.22 -10.74 -2.84
C GLN A 363 -1.94 -12.18 -2.39
N GLU A 364 -2.54 -12.62 -1.29
CA GLU A 364 -2.26 -13.94 -0.75
C GLU A 364 -3.06 -15.06 -1.44
N PRO A 365 -2.44 -16.21 -1.69
CA PRO A 365 -3.08 -17.38 -2.30
C PRO A 365 -4.22 -17.98 -1.45
N ALA A 366 -4.24 -17.71 -0.16
CA ALA A 366 -5.28 -18.18 0.75
C ALA A 366 -6.71 -17.76 0.35
N ALA A 367 -6.85 -16.74 -0.49
CA ALA A 367 -8.13 -16.26 -1.02
C ALA A 367 -8.76 -17.18 -2.07
N ASP A 368 -8.01 -18.12 -2.64
CA ASP A 368 -8.49 -18.98 -3.73
C ASP A 368 -9.77 -19.75 -3.35
N LEU A 369 -9.80 -20.30 -2.13
CA LEU A 369 -10.95 -21.09 -1.67
C LEU A 369 -12.22 -20.22 -1.53
N ALA A 370 -12.08 -19.00 -1.02
CA ALA A 370 -13.19 -18.06 -0.92
C ALA A 370 -13.66 -17.59 -2.30
N ALA A 371 -12.72 -17.30 -3.21
CA ALA A 371 -13.05 -16.93 -4.59
C ALA A 371 -13.77 -18.07 -5.34
N ALA A 372 -13.30 -19.29 -5.21
CA ALA A 372 -13.94 -20.48 -5.79
C ALA A 372 -15.33 -20.69 -5.22
N ALA A 373 -15.51 -20.56 -3.90
CA ALA A 373 -16.82 -20.68 -3.25
C ALA A 373 -17.80 -19.62 -3.75
N ALA A 374 -17.36 -18.34 -3.86
CA ALA A 374 -18.18 -17.25 -4.39
C ALA A 374 -18.60 -17.50 -5.86
N LEU A 375 -17.66 -17.93 -6.71
CA LEU A 375 -17.92 -18.25 -8.12
C LEU A 375 -18.97 -19.35 -8.28
N VAL A 376 -18.80 -20.45 -7.55
CA VAL A 376 -19.75 -21.58 -7.59
C VAL A 376 -21.10 -21.17 -7.04
N SER A 377 -21.14 -20.46 -5.91
CA SER A 377 -22.35 -19.90 -5.32
C SER A 377 -23.14 -19.05 -6.29
N SER A 378 -22.46 -18.16 -7.01
CA SER A 378 -23.07 -17.32 -8.06
C SER A 378 -23.62 -18.14 -9.23
N LEU A 379 -22.84 -19.11 -9.72
CA LEU A 379 -23.22 -19.95 -10.86
C LEU A 379 -24.50 -20.75 -10.59
N VAL A 380 -24.57 -21.41 -9.39
CA VAL A 380 -25.70 -22.26 -9.03
C VAL A 380 -26.82 -21.52 -8.30
N ASN A 381 -26.65 -20.21 -8.10
CA ASN A 381 -27.60 -19.35 -7.39
C ASN A 381 -27.92 -19.85 -5.96
N ALA A 382 -26.90 -20.33 -5.25
CA ALA A 382 -26.97 -20.84 -3.89
C ALA A 382 -26.21 -19.93 -2.93
N PRO A 383 -26.87 -19.23 -1.99
CA PRO A 383 -26.17 -18.45 -0.98
C PRO A 383 -25.28 -19.34 -0.10
N LEU A 384 -24.08 -18.85 0.19
CA LEU A 384 -23.21 -19.50 1.18
C LEU A 384 -23.70 -19.21 2.61
N PRO A 385 -23.35 -20.04 3.59
CA PRO A 385 -23.69 -19.78 4.99
C PRO A 385 -23.15 -18.42 5.44
N ALA A 386 -24.05 -17.56 5.92
CA ALA A 386 -23.72 -16.18 6.30
C ALA A 386 -22.74 -16.09 7.49
N ASP A 387 -22.63 -17.15 8.27
CA ASP A 387 -21.78 -17.28 9.44
C ASP A 387 -20.49 -18.05 9.17
N ALA A 388 -20.12 -18.24 7.88
CA ALA A 388 -18.92 -18.97 7.48
C ALA A 388 -17.83 -18.07 6.91
N VAL A 389 -16.59 -18.38 7.25
CA VAL A 389 -15.38 -17.82 6.61
C VAL A 389 -14.65 -18.89 5.82
N TYR A 390 -13.91 -18.47 4.80
CA TYR A 390 -13.20 -19.36 3.89
C TYR A 390 -11.75 -18.92 3.76
N PHE A 391 -10.81 -19.86 3.80
CA PHE A 391 -9.42 -19.63 3.39
C PHE A 391 -8.71 -20.94 3.04
N GLY A 392 -7.82 -20.89 2.05
CA GLY A 392 -7.01 -22.02 1.58
C GLY A 392 -6.49 -21.76 0.18
N GLU A 393 -5.28 -22.23 -0.13
CA GLU A 393 -4.70 -22.17 -1.45
C GLU A 393 -5.19 -23.34 -2.29
N VAL A 394 -5.66 -23.06 -3.53
CA VAL A 394 -6.08 -24.09 -4.49
C VAL A 394 -4.91 -24.42 -5.42
N SER A 395 -4.49 -25.68 -5.42
CA SER A 395 -3.46 -26.18 -6.35
C SER A 395 -4.04 -26.50 -7.72
N LEU A 396 -3.19 -26.58 -8.74
CA LEU A 396 -3.62 -26.98 -10.09
C LEU A 396 -4.20 -28.40 -10.17
N SER A 397 -3.94 -29.26 -9.17
CA SER A 397 -4.55 -30.60 -9.04
C SER A 397 -5.92 -30.58 -8.37
N GLY A 398 -6.43 -29.42 -7.97
CA GLY A 398 -7.69 -29.30 -7.21
C GLY A 398 -7.56 -29.55 -5.70
N ALA A 399 -6.38 -29.89 -5.19
CA ALA A 399 -6.17 -30.05 -3.76
C ALA A 399 -6.14 -28.69 -3.05
N VAL A 400 -6.72 -28.61 -1.85
CA VAL A 400 -6.71 -27.43 -0.99
C VAL A 400 -5.52 -27.54 -0.03
N ARG A 401 -4.60 -26.58 -0.13
CA ARG A 401 -3.33 -26.55 0.62
C ARG A 401 -3.43 -25.70 1.87
N PRO A 402 -2.67 -26.06 2.91
CA PRO A 402 -2.57 -25.26 4.13
C PRO A 402 -1.93 -23.90 3.84
N VAL A 403 -2.32 -22.92 4.63
CA VAL A 403 -1.81 -21.54 4.58
C VAL A 403 -1.31 -21.13 5.95
N ALA A 404 -0.43 -20.14 6.00
CA ALA A 404 0.15 -19.68 7.26
C ALA A 404 -0.89 -19.02 8.17
N GLN A 405 -0.64 -19.07 9.48
CA GLN A 405 -1.37 -18.34 10.53
C GLN A 405 -2.87 -18.69 10.60
N SER A 406 -3.24 -19.95 10.37
CA SER A 406 -4.64 -20.42 10.42
C SER A 406 -5.33 -20.08 11.73
N ALA A 407 -4.64 -20.24 12.87
CA ALA A 407 -5.16 -19.90 14.19
C ALA A 407 -5.53 -18.40 14.34
N ALA A 408 -4.72 -17.49 13.81
CA ALA A 408 -5.00 -16.05 13.87
C ALA A 408 -6.24 -15.67 13.04
N ARG A 409 -6.42 -16.27 11.86
CA ARG A 409 -7.59 -16.09 10.97
C ARG A 409 -8.87 -16.52 11.66
N ILE A 410 -8.85 -17.70 12.26
CA ILE A 410 -10.00 -18.28 12.97
C ILE A 410 -10.34 -17.47 14.21
N LYS A 411 -9.33 -17.05 14.98
CA LYS A 411 -9.52 -16.19 16.15
C LYS A 411 -10.22 -14.87 15.80
N GLU A 412 -9.82 -14.22 14.70
CA GLU A 412 -10.48 -12.98 14.25
C GLU A 412 -11.91 -13.26 13.77
N ALA A 413 -12.13 -14.34 13.05
CA ALA A 413 -13.48 -14.76 12.64
C ALA A 413 -14.39 -15.00 13.84
N ALA A 414 -13.91 -15.72 14.86
CA ALA A 414 -14.66 -15.95 16.11
C ALA A 414 -15.01 -14.65 16.83
N LYS A 415 -14.06 -13.73 16.94
CA LYS A 415 -14.24 -12.41 17.55
C LYS A 415 -15.33 -11.58 16.85
N LEU A 416 -15.49 -11.76 15.54
CA LEU A 416 -16.49 -11.06 14.72
C LEU A 416 -17.83 -11.83 14.61
N GLY A 417 -18.00 -12.90 15.38
CA GLY A 417 -19.28 -13.60 15.49
C GLY A 417 -19.54 -14.65 14.41
N PHE A 418 -18.52 -15.05 13.64
CA PHE A 418 -18.64 -16.19 12.73
C PHE A 418 -18.64 -17.50 13.55
N ASN A 419 -19.41 -18.49 13.08
CA ASN A 419 -19.56 -19.77 13.73
C ASN A 419 -18.93 -20.93 12.96
N ARG A 420 -18.54 -20.69 11.70
CA ARG A 420 -17.98 -21.72 10.81
C ARG A 420 -16.71 -21.21 10.12
N ALA A 421 -15.75 -22.11 9.94
CA ALA A 421 -14.58 -21.86 9.11
C ALA A 421 -14.35 -23.03 8.16
N ILE A 422 -14.36 -22.76 6.87
CA ILE A 422 -14.10 -23.73 5.78
C ILE A 422 -12.63 -23.58 5.39
N VAL A 423 -11.83 -24.59 5.73
CA VAL A 423 -10.38 -24.48 5.75
C VAL A 423 -9.70 -25.75 5.23
N PRO A 424 -8.41 -25.71 4.86
CA PRO A 424 -7.66 -26.92 4.55
C PRO A 424 -7.66 -27.92 5.74
N GLU A 425 -7.74 -29.21 5.47
CA GLU A 425 -7.72 -30.27 6.51
C GLU A 425 -6.54 -30.13 7.48
N ALA A 426 -5.35 -29.78 6.96
CA ALA A 426 -4.15 -29.58 7.79
C ALA A 426 -4.28 -28.45 8.83
N ALA A 427 -5.18 -27.49 8.64
CA ALA A 427 -5.42 -26.41 9.59
C ALA A 427 -6.20 -26.87 10.84
N ARG A 428 -6.85 -28.05 10.79
CA ARG A 428 -7.68 -28.59 11.88
C ARG A 428 -6.91 -28.75 13.20
N GLY A 429 -5.64 -29.16 13.15
CA GLY A 429 -4.80 -29.32 14.33
C GLY A 429 -4.41 -28.02 15.03
N GLU A 430 -4.36 -26.89 14.29
CA GLU A 430 -4.03 -25.58 14.81
C GLU A 430 -5.22 -24.85 15.46
N THR A 431 -6.42 -25.44 15.35
CA THR A 431 -7.70 -24.77 15.63
C THR A 431 -8.46 -25.39 16.82
N ALA A 432 -7.83 -26.28 17.57
CA ALA A 432 -8.48 -27.09 18.62
C ALA A 432 -9.10 -26.29 19.79
N ASP A 433 -8.80 -25.00 19.92
CA ASP A 433 -9.18 -24.14 21.05
C ASP A 433 -10.27 -23.10 20.73
N HIS A 434 -10.92 -23.16 19.55
CA HIS A 434 -11.86 -22.14 19.11
C HIS A 434 -13.31 -22.63 19.07
N SER A 435 -14.25 -21.70 19.34
CA SER A 435 -15.70 -21.96 19.38
C SER A 435 -16.34 -22.19 17.98
N LEU A 436 -15.56 -22.13 16.89
CA LEU A 436 -16.06 -22.30 15.53
C LEU A 436 -16.15 -23.79 15.14
N THR A 437 -17.17 -24.11 14.36
CA THR A 437 -17.25 -25.40 13.65
C THR A 437 -16.30 -25.35 12.44
N ILE A 438 -15.34 -26.28 12.43
CA ILE A 438 -14.39 -26.41 11.34
C ILE A 438 -14.94 -27.36 10.28
N GLY A 439 -15.13 -26.85 9.07
CA GLY A 439 -15.37 -27.64 7.85
C GLY A 439 -14.04 -27.83 7.13
N ASP A 440 -13.47 -29.03 7.20
CA ASP A 440 -12.21 -29.35 6.55
C ASP A 440 -12.41 -29.73 5.09
N VAL A 441 -11.57 -29.15 4.22
CA VAL A 441 -11.61 -29.38 2.78
C VAL A 441 -10.24 -29.86 2.30
N THR A 442 -10.19 -31.08 1.77
CA THR A 442 -8.98 -31.67 1.15
C THR A 442 -8.89 -31.37 -0.34
N ASN A 443 -10.05 -31.28 -0.99
CA ASN A 443 -10.17 -31.12 -2.43
C ASN A 443 -11.30 -30.15 -2.76
N LEU A 444 -11.07 -29.26 -3.74
CA LEU A 444 -12.04 -28.28 -4.17
C LEU A 444 -13.36 -28.91 -4.66
N ALA A 445 -13.30 -30.09 -5.28
CA ALA A 445 -14.50 -30.80 -5.77
C ALA A 445 -15.49 -31.11 -4.65
N ASN A 446 -15.02 -31.42 -3.43
CA ASN A 446 -15.90 -31.68 -2.28
C ASN A 446 -16.67 -30.41 -1.90
N LEU A 447 -15.99 -29.27 -1.77
CA LEU A 447 -16.63 -27.99 -1.48
C LEU A 447 -17.65 -27.61 -2.57
N VAL A 448 -17.29 -27.81 -3.84
CA VAL A 448 -18.19 -27.55 -4.98
C VAL A 448 -19.44 -28.41 -4.90
N ALA A 449 -19.30 -29.71 -4.61
CA ALA A 449 -20.44 -30.63 -4.45
C ALA A 449 -21.36 -30.18 -3.31
N ASP A 450 -20.81 -29.76 -2.19
CA ASP A 450 -21.59 -29.27 -1.04
C ASP A 450 -22.37 -27.99 -1.37
N ILE A 451 -21.76 -27.04 -2.11
CA ILE A 451 -22.43 -25.81 -2.53
C ILE A 451 -23.55 -26.12 -3.56
N ILE A 452 -23.28 -26.99 -4.51
CA ILE A 452 -24.28 -27.40 -5.53
C ILE A 452 -25.47 -28.10 -4.87
N ALA A 453 -25.23 -28.95 -3.88
CA ALA A 453 -26.29 -29.65 -3.15
C ALA A 453 -27.22 -28.68 -2.39
N GLN A 454 -26.73 -27.52 -1.99
CA GLN A 454 -27.52 -26.46 -1.36
C GLN A 454 -28.27 -25.58 -2.37
N GLY A 455 -27.86 -25.60 -3.64
CA GLY A 455 -28.44 -24.77 -4.70
C GLY A 455 -29.80 -25.28 -5.15
N ARG A 456 -30.77 -24.36 -5.29
CA ARG A 456 -32.01 -24.66 -5.97
C ARG A 456 -31.79 -24.49 -7.48
N PRO A 457 -32.29 -25.42 -8.35
CA PRO A 457 -32.21 -25.21 -9.79
C PRO A 457 -32.89 -23.88 -10.13
N ARG A 458 -32.23 -23.02 -10.92
CA ARG A 458 -32.85 -21.82 -11.49
C ARG A 458 -34.11 -22.24 -12.25
N MET A 459 -35.29 -21.93 -11.73
CA MET A 459 -36.52 -22.03 -12.54
C MET A 459 -36.29 -21.12 -13.75
N ALA A 460 -36.32 -21.72 -14.95
CA ALA A 460 -36.37 -20.97 -16.19
C ALA A 460 -37.59 -20.02 -16.10
N LYS A 461 -37.33 -18.70 -16.14
CA LYS A 461 -38.43 -17.74 -16.34
C LYS A 461 -39.02 -18.05 -17.70
N THR A 462 -40.12 -18.82 -17.73
CA THR A 462 -40.98 -18.91 -18.88
C THR A 462 -41.47 -17.49 -19.18
N CYS A 463 -41.00 -16.94 -20.29
CA CYS A 463 -41.54 -15.73 -20.85
C CYS A 463 -43.01 -16.05 -21.20
N GLY A 464 -43.95 -15.58 -20.35
CA GLY A 464 -45.36 -15.69 -20.62
C GLY A 464 -45.64 -14.95 -21.92
N GLN A 465 -46.02 -15.69 -22.93
CA GLN A 465 -46.83 -15.20 -24.04
C GLN A 465 -48.19 -14.82 -23.45
N GLU A 466 -48.44 -13.55 -23.32
CA GLU A 466 -49.83 -13.04 -23.30
C GLU A 466 -50.03 -12.29 -24.58
N GLY A 467 -51.09 -12.74 -25.29
CA GLY A 467 -51.58 -12.28 -26.57
C GLY A 467 -52.22 -10.88 -26.55
#